data_b4c91339ec2a54428ae0ceca324fedee
#
_entry.id   b4c91339ec2a54428ae0ceca324fedee
#
_cell.length_a   1.000
_cell.length_b   1.000
_cell.length_c   1.000
_cell.angle_alpha   90.00
_cell.angle_beta   90.00
_cell.angle_gamma   90.00
#
_symmetry.space_group_name_H-M   'P 1'
#
loop_
_entity.id
_entity.type
_entity.pdbx_description
1 polymer ?
#
loop_
_entity_poly.entity_id
_entity_poly.type
_entity_poly.pdbx_seq_one_letter_code
_entity_poly.pdbx_strand_id
1 'polypeptide(L)'
;ERVVADTLGPLALLHAPRFTHDPVQQALLWKIRAGLFPSVGAVRKSGTTVIIEDVAFPVDVLADATVDLTRLFGRHDYPNAIIFGHAREGNLHFVITQSFNRQADVDQYARFIDDVVALVVDRYDGALKAEHGTGRNMAPFVEAEWGAHAVEIMKRLPGAGRPSDLPI
;
A
#
# COMPACT_ATOMS: atom_id res chain seq x y z
N GLU A 1 20.02 -14.31 -13.81
CA GLU A 1 20.41 -13.18 -14.70
C GLU A 1 19.87 -13.38 -16.13
N ARG A 2 20.10 -14.53 -16.79
CA ARG A 2 19.65 -14.77 -18.17
C ARG A 2 18.14 -14.63 -18.35
N VAL A 3 17.33 -15.22 -17.48
CA VAL A 3 15.85 -15.11 -17.52
C VAL A 3 15.39 -13.65 -17.42
N VAL A 4 16.00 -12.87 -16.52
CA VAL A 4 15.69 -11.45 -16.35
C VAL A 4 16.12 -10.63 -17.55
N ALA A 5 17.30 -10.92 -18.14
CA ALA A 5 17.76 -10.27 -19.35
C ALA A 5 16.84 -10.55 -20.54
N ASP A 6 16.39 -11.79 -20.70
CA ASP A 6 15.44 -12.19 -21.75
C ASP A 6 14.06 -11.49 -21.58
N THR A 7 13.63 -11.30 -20.33
CA THR A 7 12.35 -10.63 -20.01
C THR A 7 12.43 -9.11 -20.19
N LEU A 8 13.56 -8.50 -19.79
CA LEU A 8 13.74 -7.06 -19.86
C LEU A 8 14.27 -6.58 -21.22
N GLY A 9 14.88 -7.48 -22.02
CA GLY A 9 15.45 -7.14 -23.32
C GLY A 9 14.52 -6.42 -24.30
N PRO A 10 13.19 -6.75 -24.35
CA PRO A 10 12.23 -6.05 -25.19
C PRO A 10 11.81 -4.67 -24.66
N LEU A 11 12.14 -4.32 -23.41
CA LEU A 11 11.70 -3.08 -22.78
C LEU A 11 12.68 -1.93 -23.10
N ALA A 12 12.11 -0.75 -23.35
CA ALA A 12 12.88 0.50 -23.48
C ALA A 12 13.31 0.97 -22.09
N LEU A 13 14.45 0.47 -21.61
CA LEU A 13 15.00 0.82 -20.31
C LEU A 13 15.84 2.10 -20.42
N LEU A 14 15.71 3.00 -19.43
CA LEU A 14 16.56 4.20 -19.32
C LEU A 14 18.03 3.84 -19.06
N HIS A 15 18.25 2.75 -18.32
CA HIS A 15 19.57 2.21 -18.02
C HIS A 15 19.53 0.67 -18.05
N ALA A 16 20.63 0.05 -18.40
CA ALA A 16 20.76 -1.40 -18.32
C ALA A 16 20.59 -1.88 -16.86
N PRO A 17 19.85 -2.98 -16.64
CA PRO A 17 19.71 -3.55 -15.30
C PRO A 17 21.09 -4.02 -14.81
N ARG A 18 21.37 -3.77 -13.54
CA ARG A 18 22.60 -4.21 -12.88
C ARG A 18 22.27 -5.16 -11.76
N PHE A 19 22.97 -6.29 -11.75
CA PHE A 19 22.90 -7.28 -10.67
C PHE A 19 24.21 -7.24 -9.90
N THR A 20 24.16 -7.44 -8.61
CA THR A 20 25.34 -7.48 -7.77
C THR A 20 25.33 -8.71 -6.86
N HIS A 21 26.48 -9.36 -6.75
CA HIS A 21 26.79 -10.40 -5.77
C HIS A 21 27.69 -9.88 -4.64
N ASP A 22 28.10 -8.61 -4.72
CA ASP A 22 28.88 -7.97 -3.69
C ASP A 22 28.03 -7.75 -2.41
N PRO A 23 28.40 -8.39 -1.29
CA PRO A 23 27.62 -8.30 -0.06
C PRO A 23 27.53 -6.88 0.51
N VAL A 24 28.53 -6.03 0.25
CA VAL A 24 28.53 -4.62 0.71
C VAL A 24 27.48 -3.82 -0.07
N GLN A 25 27.43 -4.00 -1.40
CA GLN A 25 26.40 -3.35 -2.22
C GLN A 25 25.01 -3.87 -1.90
N GLN A 26 24.84 -5.17 -1.69
CA GLN A 26 23.57 -5.75 -1.28
C GLN A 26 23.11 -5.17 0.06
N ALA A 27 23.99 -5.10 1.05
CA ALA A 27 23.68 -4.51 2.36
C ALA A 27 23.27 -3.03 2.25
N LEU A 28 23.94 -2.26 1.38
CA LEU A 28 23.57 -0.87 1.12
C LEU A 28 22.18 -0.74 0.51
N LEU A 29 21.84 -1.56 -0.49
CA LEU A 29 20.53 -1.57 -1.12
C LEU A 29 19.42 -1.93 -0.11
N TRP A 30 19.66 -2.93 0.75
CA TRP A 30 18.75 -3.29 1.84
C TRP A 30 18.58 -2.17 2.88
N LYS A 31 19.67 -1.48 3.22
CA LYS A 31 19.62 -0.32 4.12
C LYS A 31 18.80 0.83 3.54
N ILE A 32 18.95 1.12 2.25
CA ILE A 32 18.13 2.12 1.55
C ILE A 32 16.67 1.73 1.59
N ARG A 33 16.32 0.48 1.22
CA ARG A 33 14.95 -0.03 1.27
C ARG A 33 14.33 0.08 2.68
N ALA A 34 15.06 -0.35 3.70
CA ALA A 34 14.61 -0.27 5.09
C ALA A 34 14.42 1.18 5.58
N GLY A 35 15.14 2.13 4.98
CA GLY A 35 15.05 3.55 5.30
C GLY A 35 13.89 4.30 4.63
N LEU A 36 13.15 3.71 3.68
CA LEU A 36 12.09 4.40 2.92
C LEU A 36 10.98 4.93 3.83
N PHE A 37 10.41 4.07 4.67
CA PHE A 37 9.35 4.47 5.59
C PHE A 37 9.80 5.53 6.62
N PRO A 38 10.90 5.33 7.38
CA PRO A 38 11.42 6.35 8.29
C PRO A 38 11.72 7.69 7.61
N SER A 39 12.21 7.68 6.37
CA SER A 39 12.56 8.92 5.66
C SER A 39 11.35 9.80 5.39
N VAL A 40 10.19 9.22 5.05
CA VAL A 40 8.94 9.99 4.91
C VAL A 40 8.55 10.64 6.23
N GLY A 41 8.67 9.91 7.34
CA GLY A 41 8.42 10.46 8.67
C GLY A 41 9.33 11.62 9.04
N ALA A 42 10.61 11.54 8.66
CA ALA A 42 11.62 12.56 8.99
C ALA A 42 11.40 13.91 8.28
N VAL A 43 10.85 13.89 7.06
CA VAL A 43 10.64 15.11 6.25
C VAL A 43 9.21 15.63 6.25
N ARG A 44 8.30 15.00 6.98
CA ARG A 44 6.90 15.41 7.03
C ARG A 44 6.73 16.79 7.68
N LYS A 45 5.69 17.51 7.29
CA LYS A 45 5.31 18.76 7.95
C LYS A 45 4.87 18.52 9.38
N SER A 46 5.23 19.42 10.31
CA SER A 46 4.70 19.38 11.68
C SER A 46 3.17 19.41 11.68
N GLY A 47 2.56 18.64 12.58
CA GLY A 47 1.10 18.51 12.66
C GLY A 47 0.49 17.52 11.67
N THR A 48 1.32 16.77 10.92
CA THR A 48 0.86 15.65 10.09
C THR A 48 1.28 14.32 10.71
N THR A 49 0.51 13.28 10.40
CA THR A 49 0.84 11.90 10.70
C THR A 49 1.28 11.16 9.44
N VAL A 50 2.07 10.11 9.62
CA VAL A 50 2.43 9.18 8.54
C VAL A 50 1.44 8.03 8.56
N ILE A 51 0.87 7.71 7.41
CA ILE A 51 -0.02 6.58 7.22
C ILE A 51 0.65 5.63 6.24
N ILE A 52 0.76 4.39 6.64
CA ILE A 52 1.18 3.28 5.78
C ILE A 52 0.01 2.32 5.63
N GLU A 53 -0.26 1.96 4.39
CA GLU A 53 -1.21 0.92 4.04
C GLU A 53 -0.54 -0.12 3.16
N ASP A 54 -1.07 -1.33 3.20
CA ASP A 54 -0.63 -2.40 2.33
C ASP A 54 -1.83 -3.04 1.63
N VAL A 55 -1.75 -3.11 0.33
CA VAL A 55 -2.77 -3.70 -0.53
C VAL A 55 -2.16 -4.79 -1.39
N ALA A 56 -2.97 -5.70 -1.86
CA ALA A 56 -2.51 -6.71 -2.80
C ALA A 56 -3.36 -6.70 -4.07
N PHE A 57 -2.71 -6.97 -5.19
CA PHE A 57 -3.33 -7.07 -6.51
C PHE A 57 -2.93 -8.38 -7.17
N PRO A 58 -3.74 -8.96 -8.06
CA PRO A 58 -3.29 -10.00 -8.96
C PRO A 58 -2.02 -9.54 -9.71
N VAL A 59 -1.01 -10.42 -9.81
CA VAL A 59 0.33 -10.04 -10.31
C VAL A 59 0.29 -9.56 -11.76
N ASP A 60 -0.60 -10.11 -12.57
CA ASP A 60 -0.79 -9.78 -13.98
C ASP A 60 -1.29 -8.34 -14.21
N VAL A 61 -1.99 -7.76 -13.25
CA VAL A 61 -2.49 -6.36 -13.32
C VAL A 61 -1.70 -5.39 -12.42
N LEU A 62 -0.67 -5.86 -11.73
CA LEU A 62 0.09 -5.07 -10.74
C LEU A 62 0.66 -3.77 -11.32
N ALA A 63 1.15 -3.80 -12.56
CA ALA A 63 1.69 -2.62 -13.22
C ALA A 63 0.63 -1.54 -13.41
N ASP A 64 -0.53 -1.92 -13.96
CA ASP A 64 -1.65 -0.99 -14.19
C ASP A 64 -2.21 -0.47 -12.87
N ALA A 65 -2.37 -1.34 -11.86
CA ALA A 65 -2.81 -0.97 -10.53
C ALA A 65 -1.85 0.04 -9.87
N THR A 66 -0.53 -0.14 -10.03
CA THR A 66 0.48 0.79 -9.52
C THR A 66 0.36 2.17 -10.16
N VAL A 67 0.15 2.22 -11.47
CA VAL A 67 -0.05 3.48 -12.21
C VAL A 67 -1.33 4.18 -11.76
N ASP A 68 -2.43 3.43 -11.61
CA ASP A 68 -3.70 4.00 -11.18
C ASP A 68 -3.68 4.46 -9.72
N LEU A 69 -3.00 3.74 -8.84
CA LEU A 69 -2.78 4.17 -7.46
C LEU A 69 -1.95 5.47 -7.42
N THR A 70 -0.92 5.59 -8.27
CA THR A 70 -0.14 6.83 -8.40
C THR A 70 -1.00 8.01 -8.88
N ARG A 71 -1.88 7.77 -9.84
CA ARG A 71 -2.84 8.79 -10.31
C ARG A 71 -3.82 9.20 -9.22
N LEU A 72 -4.22 8.25 -8.39
CA LEU A 72 -5.12 8.48 -7.25
C LEU A 72 -4.46 9.40 -6.23
N PHE A 73 -3.18 9.20 -5.91
CA PHE A 73 -2.43 10.13 -5.06
C PHE A 73 -2.44 11.56 -5.62
N GLY A 74 -2.24 11.72 -6.92
CA GLY A 74 -2.30 13.04 -7.58
C GLY A 74 -3.67 13.70 -7.46
N ARG A 75 -4.76 12.93 -7.62
CA ARG A 75 -6.13 13.47 -7.50
C ARG A 75 -6.49 13.92 -6.08
N HIS A 76 -5.91 13.28 -5.08
CA HIS A 76 -6.17 13.58 -3.66
C HIS A 76 -5.10 14.45 -3.00
N ASP A 77 -4.23 15.06 -3.79
CA ASP A 77 -3.20 16.01 -3.32
C ASP A 77 -2.17 15.37 -2.36
N TYR A 78 -1.72 14.15 -2.69
CA TYR A 78 -0.60 13.47 -2.02
C TYR A 78 0.65 13.39 -2.92
N PRO A 79 1.28 14.52 -3.28
CA PRO A 79 2.38 14.54 -4.26
C PRO A 79 3.65 13.84 -3.77
N ASN A 80 3.79 13.64 -2.46
CA ASN A 80 4.93 12.99 -1.83
C ASN A 80 4.64 11.55 -1.39
N ALA A 81 3.54 10.96 -1.87
CA ALA A 81 3.27 9.56 -1.62
C ALA A 81 4.35 8.68 -2.23
N ILE A 82 4.74 7.62 -1.53
CA ILE A 82 5.67 6.62 -2.04
C ILE A 82 5.00 5.25 -2.09
N ILE A 83 5.42 4.43 -3.06
CA ILE A 83 5.01 3.04 -3.21
C ILE A 83 6.25 2.17 -3.16
N PHE A 84 6.20 1.10 -2.43
CA PHE A 84 7.18 0.01 -2.42
C PHE A 84 6.46 -1.29 -2.05
N GLY A 85 7.11 -2.43 -2.19
CA GLY A 85 6.43 -3.67 -1.81
C GLY A 85 7.11 -4.93 -2.28
N HIS A 86 6.33 -5.99 -2.34
CA HIS A 86 6.73 -7.33 -2.73
C HIS A 86 6.07 -7.68 -4.07
N ALA A 87 6.60 -7.11 -5.17
CA ALA A 87 5.99 -7.19 -6.50
C ALA A 87 5.71 -8.63 -6.97
N ARG A 88 6.55 -9.59 -6.58
CA ARG A 88 6.34 -11.00 -6.89
C ARG A 88 5.03 -11.55 -6.32
N GLU A 89 4.61 -11.03 -5.16
CA GLU A 89 3.41 -11.47 -4.45
C GLU A 89 2.22 -10.52 -4.70
N GLY A 90 2.37 -9.55 -5.60
CA GLY A 90 1.33 -8.55 -5.87
C GLY A 90 1.10 -7.55 -4.73
N ASN A 91 1.92 -7.58 -3.69
CA ASN A 91 1.77 -6.72 -2.52
C ASN A 91 2.44 -5.37 -2.74
N LEU A 92 1.70 -4.30 -2.46
CA LEU A 92 2.18 -2.92 -2.47
C LEU A 92 1.90 -2.25 -1.13
N HIS A 93 2.95 -1.66 -0.56
CA HIS A 93 2.81 -0.69 0.52
C HIS A 93 2.79 0.70 -0.07
N PHE A 94 1.96 1.56 0.46
CA PHE A 94 2.06 2.98 0.17
C PHE A 94 2.11 3.82 1.44
N VAL A 95 2.80 4.93 1.38
CA VAL A 95 2.97 5.85 2.51
C VAL A 95 2.57 7.23 2.08
N ILE A 96 1.68 7.83 2.86
CA ILE A 96 1.25 9.23 2.71
C ILE A 96 1.47 9.98 4.02
N THR A 97 1.43 11.31 3.95
CA THR A 97 1.38 12.17 5.13
C THR A 97 0.05 12.92 5.14
N GLN A 98 -0.66 12.89 6.27
CA GLN A 98 -2.00 13.45 6.41
C GLN A 98 -2.10 14.33 7.65
N SER A 99 -2.75 15.48 7.50
CA SER A 99 -3.24 16.29 8.61
C SER A 99 -4.65 15.84 8.99
N PHE A 100 -4.98 15.92 10.27
CA PHE A 100 -6.34 15.72 10.78
C PHE A 100 -6.78 16.91 11.65
N ASN A 101 -6.15 18.07 11.46
CA ASN A 101 -6.39 19.24 12.30
C ASN A 101 -7.68 19.99 11.95
N ARG A 102 -8.24 19.78 10.78
CA ARG A 102 -9.46 20.43 10.28
C ARG A 102 -10.40 19.39 9.70
N GLN A 103 -11.71 19.66 9.74
CA GLN A 103 -12.70 18.77 9.14
C GLN A 103 -12.43 18.50 7.66
N ALA A 104 -12.00 19.50 6.91
CA ALA A 104 -11.66 19.33 5.50
C ALA A 104 -10.54 18.33 5.25
N ASP A 105 -9.57 18.22 6.17
CA ASP A 105 -8.47 17.26 6.10
C ASP A 105 -9.00 15.82 6.35
N VAL A 106 -9.95 15.67 7.28
CA VAL A 106 -10.64 14.39 7.56
C VAL A 106 -11.46 13.97 6.33
N ASP A 107 -12.23 14.89 5.76
CA ASP A 107 -13.06 14.63 4.59
C ASP A 107 -12.21 14.28 3.35
N GLN A 108 -11.04 14.91 3.18
CA GLN A 108 -10.09 14.57 2.14
C GLN A 108 -9.60 13.12 2.30
N TYR A 109 -9.19 12.77 3.51
CA TYR A 109 -8.72 11.41 3.79
C TYR A 109 -9.81 10.36 3.60
N ALA A 110 -11.03 10.64 4.05
CA ALA A 110 -12.16 9.74 3.85
C ALA A 110 -12.41 9.45 2.38
N ARG A 111 -12.51 10.50 1.53
CA ARG A 111 -12.67 10.33 0.08
C ARG A 111 -11.51 9.59 -0.57
N PHE A 112 -10.28 9.83 -0.10
CA PHE A 112 -9.11 9.12 -0.59
C PHE A 112 -9.20 7.63 -0.30
N ILE A 113 -9.55 7.24 0.93
CA ILE A 113 -9.68 5.82 1.30
C ILE A 113 -10.84 5.16 0.56
N ASP A 114 -11.99 5.83 0.40
CA ASP A 114 -13.10 5.31 -0.40
C ASP A 114 -12.67 5.01 -1.84
N ASP A 115 -11.91 5.91 -2.47
CA ASP A 115 -11.38 5.71 -3.81
C ASP A 115 -10.30 4.61 -3.87
N VAL A 116 -9.49 4.43 -2.80
CA VAL A 116 -8.55 3.29 -2.69
C VAL A 116 -9.32 1.98 -2.63
N VAL A 117 -10.38 1.90 -1.82
CA VAL A 117 -11.23 0.71 -1.71
C VAL A 117 -11.84 0.37 -3.07
N ALA A 118 -12.44 1.33 -3.74
CA ALA A 118 -13.01 1.13 -5.08
C ALA A 118 -11.94 0.68 -6.10
N LEU A 119 -10.75 1.25 -6.05
CA LEU A 119 -9.65 0.85 -6.92
C LEU A 119 -9.21 -0.60 -6.67
N VAL A 120 -9.00 -0.95 -5.39
CA VAL A 120 -8.46 -2.26 -4.99
C VAL A 120 -9.50 -3.35 -5.18
N VAL A 121 -10.69 -3.17 -4.62
CA VAL A 121 -11.72 -4.20 -4.57
C VAL A 121 -12.52 -4.24 -5.88
N ASP A 122 -13.16 -3.11 -6.26
CA ASP A 122 -14.13 -3.14 -7.35
C ASP A 122 -13.47 -3.24 -8.71
N ARG A 123 -12.31 -2.59 -8.89
CA ARG A 123 -11.65 -2.54 -10.19
C ARG A 123 -10.68 -3.67 -10.44
N TYR A 124 -9.91 -4.06 -9.42
CA TYR A 124 -8.81 -5.01 -9.59
C TYR A 124 -9.01 -6.34 -8.86
N ASP A 125 -10.12 -6.54 -8.17
CA ASP A 125 -10.38 -7.77 -7.38
C ASP A 125 -9.21 -8.09 -6.43
N GLY A 126 -8.67 -7.04 -5.82
CA GLY A 126 -7.53 -7.10 -4.91
C GLY A 126 -7.94 -7.19 -3.44
N ALA A 127 -6.95 -7.21 -2.56
CA ALA A 127 -7.14 -7.24 -1.12
C ALA A 127 -6.70 -5.93 -0.46
N LEU A 128 -7.52 -5.43 0.46
CA LEU A 128 -7.25 -4.17 1.19
C LEU A 128 -6.15 -4.34 2.24
N LYS A 129 -5.81 -5.58 2.59
CA LYS A 129 -4.70 -5.92 3.48
C LYS A 129 -4.00 -7.19 3.01
N ALA A 130 -2.70 -7.07 2.77
CA ALA A 130 -1.87 -8.18 2.36
C ALA A 130 -1.20 -8.88 3.56
N GLU A 131 -0.39 -8.16 4.35
CA GLU A 131 0.42 -8.75 5.43
C GLU A 131 0.32 -8.04 6.79
N HIS A 132 -0.16 -6.78 6.85
CA HIS A 132 -0.17 -5.99 8.10
C HIS A 132 -1.41 -6.22 8.97
N GLY A 133 -2.34 -7.08 8.55
CA GLY A 133 -3.65 -7.23 9.18
C GLY A 133 -4.55 -6.01 8.96
N THR A 134 -5.85 -6.17 9.27
CA THR A 134 -6.86 -5.17 8.92
C THR A 134 -6.61 -3.79 9.54
N GLY A 135 -6.31 -3.73 10.83
CA GLY A 135 -6.10 -2.47 11.53
C GLY A 135 -7.33 -1.57 11.54
N ARG A 136 -7.20 -0.38 12.15
CA ARG A 136 -8.32 0.56 12.30
C ARG A 136 -8.76 1.20 10.98
N ASN A 137 -7.80 1.51 10.11
CA ASN A 137 -8.08 2.20 8.86
C ASN A 137 -8.94 1.37 7.92
N MET A 138 -8.70 0.06 7.86
CA MET A 138 -9.40 -0.84 6.93
C MET A 138 -10.56 -1.60 7.58
N ALA A 139 -10.69 -1.58 8.91
CA ALA A 139 -11.82 -2.22 9.59
C ALA A 139 -13.21 -1.83 9.06
N PRO A 140 -13.48 -0.56 8.71
CA PRO A 140 -14.77 -0.16 8.13
C PRO A 140 -15.07 -0.79 6.76
N PHE A 141 -14.05 -1.24 6.04
CA PHE A 141 -14.15 -1.71 4.65
C PHE A 141 -14.08 -3.23 4.50
N VAL A 142 -14.00 -3.97 5.61
CA VAL A 142 -13.95 -5.45 5.59
C VAL A 142 -15.16 -6.05 4.87
N GLU A 143 -16.33 -5.43 5.02
CA GLU A 143 -17.56 -5.87 4.33
C GLU A 143 -17.50 -5.62 2.82
N ALA A 144 -16.87 -4.55 2.38
CA ALA A 144 -16.67 -4.25 0.96
C ALA A 144 -15.81 -5.33 0.28
N GLU A 145 -14.76 -5.80 0.98
CA GLU A 145 -13.84 -6.82 0.46
C GLU A 145 -14.42 -8.24 0.55
N TRP A 146 -15.01 -8.61 1.71
CA TRP A 146 -15.36 -10.00 2.01
C TRP A 146 -16.86 -10.29 1.91
N GLY A 147 -17.69 -9.25 1.79
CA GLY A 147 -19.14 -9.36 1.79
C GLY A 147 -19.75 -9.58 3.18
N ALA A 148 -21.02 -9.24 3.32
CA ALA A 148 -21.75 -9.29 4.59
C ALA A 148 -21.77 -10.69 5.25
N HIS A 149 -21.86 -11.75 4.44
CA HIS A 149 -21.90 -13.12 4.95
C HIS A 149 -20.58 -13.52 5.63
N ALA A 150 -19.45 -13.21 5.01
CA ALA A 150 -18.13 -13.50 5.59
C ALA A 150 -17.90 -12.69 6.87
N VAL A 151 -18.29 -11.41 6.88
CA VAL A 151 -18.22 -10.56 8.08
C VAL A 151 -19.04 -11.12 9.23
N GLU A 152 -20.24 -11.62 8.96
CA GLU A 152 -21.07 -12.26 9.98
C GLU A 152 -20.41 -13.52 10.56
N ILE A 153 -19.77 -14.34 9.74
CA ILE A 153 -18.98 -15.49 10.20
C ILE A 153 -17.81 -15.01 11.08
N MET A 154 -17.06 -13.99 10.64
CA MET A 154 -15.94 -13.44 11.41
C MET A 154 -16.37 -12.97 12.81
N LYS A 155 -17.54 -12.31 12.92
CA LYS A 155 -18.09 -11.84 14.20
C LYS A 155 -18.47 -12.98 15.16
N ARG A 156 -18.71 -14.19 14.65
CA ARG A 156 -19.08 -15.37 15.46
C ARG A 156 -17.87 -16.19 15.90
N LEU A 157 -16.68 -15.96 15.34
CA LEU A 157 -15.49 -16.71 15.73
C LEU A 157 -15.08 -16.32 17.15
N PRO A 158 -14.84 -17.30 18.06
CA PRO A 158 -14.32 -17.05 19.40
C PRO A 158 -12.96 -16.33 19.30
N GLY A 159 -12.82 -15.18 19.95
CA GLY A 159 -11.58 -14.39 19.92
C GLY A 159 -11.44 -13.44 18.74
N ALA A 160 -12.37 -13.42 17.80
CA ALA A 160 -12.53 -12.28 16.90
C ALA A 160 -13.02 -11.11 17.75
N GLY A 161 -12.08 -10.30 18.25
CA GLY A 161 -12.40 -9.12 19.04
C GLY A 161 -13.35 -8.22 18.26
N ARG A 162 -14.36 -7.68 18.93
CA ARG A 162 -15.16 -6.60 18.37
C ARG A 162 -14.19 -5.47 18.03
N PRO A 163 -14.43 -4.67 16.97
CA PRO A 163 -13.64 -3.47 16.72
C PRO A 163 -13.50 -2.54 17.94
N SER A 164 -14.48 -2.60 18.88
CA SER A 164 -14.45 -1.92 20.17
C SER A 164 -13.49 -2.52 21.20
N ASP A 165 -13.00 -3.74 21.00
CA ASP A 165 -12.19 -4.47 21.99
C ASP A 165 -10.68 -4.37 21.67
N LEU A 166 -10.31 -3.68 20.60
CA LEU A 166 -8.91 -3.39 20.28
C LEU A 166 -8.40 -2.31 21.24
N PRO A 167 -7.27 -2.52 21.94
CA PRO A 167 -6.71 -1.50 22.80
C PRO A 167 -6.37 -0.25 21.99
N ILE A 168 -6.71 0.88 22.57
CA ILE A 168 -6.44 2.22 22.04
C ILE A 168 -4.94 2.50 22.11
#